data_e7eb312915beef2a30ca83fcaeb85775
#
_entry.id   e7eb312915beef2a30ca83fcaeb85775
#
_cell.length_a   1.000
_cell.length_b   1.000
_cell.length_c   1.000
_cell.angle_alpha   90.00
_cell.angle_beta   90.00
_cell.angle_gamma   90.00
#
_symmetry.space_group_name_H-M   'P 1'
#
loop_
_entity.id
_entity.type
_entity.pdbx_description
1 polymer ?
#
loop_
_entity_poly.entity_id
_entity_poly.type
_entity_poly.pdbx_seq_one_letter_code
_entity_poly.pdbx_strand_id
1 'polypeptide(L)'
;MQERVVVHRVLSRALQLMLRQPARRHSAPAVAGPVRFLVMDVHEKGGSVRSNLLLASGLAERHPVEVLSTFVDQEEAFYPLPPGVTSEVLDDRRTAARTSWLQRWLTRLPSVLMHPQDRSITRFNLYTDVQVVRALRQLDGGWLITTRPALHLVAMRFAPPGVVVIAREHDNFTMLRPELQAHLRGLAEGLDAVSVLTHADERDYDALLGSAGVAVFQAPNALAELPGDAVDVRDDVVLAAGRLGRQKGFDLLIDAFAPVAERHPGWRLRILGNGRALPSLQAQVSALGLEEVVQLRPATREIGQEMASAGMFVLSSRFEGFGRVVLEALSKGLPVVSFDCPRGPAEIITDGQDGVLVPPEDVVGLSAAMLALIEDGELRRRLGDAGPAKAAQYDLPSITARWEDRLQAVAEARAVAAGGDQLVTVHHG
;
A
#
# COMPACT_ATOMS: atom_id res chain seq x y z
N MET A 1 -4.67 31.07 1.49
CA MET A 1 -4.75 29.66 1.00
C MET A 1 -5.31 29.60 -0.42
N GLN A 2 -6.38 30.32 -0.76
CA GLN A 2 -6.99 30.36 -2.10
C GLN A 2 -6.06 30.95 -3.18
N GLU A 3 -5.33 32.01 -2.93
CA GLU A 3 -4.39 32.60 -3.91
C GLU A 3 -3.26 31.65 -4.28
N ARG A 4 -2.71 30.89 -3.33
CA ARG A 4 -1.68 29.89 -3.61
C ARG A 4 -2.19 28.77 -4.53
N VAL A 5 -3.47 28.38 -4.38
CA VAL A 5 -4.12 27.36 -5.23
C VAL A 5 -4.32 27.89 -6.65
N VAL A 6 -4.67 29.17 -6.82
CA VAL A 6 -4.86 29.79 -8.16
C VAL A 6 -3.51 29.92 -8.88
N VAL A 7 -2.48 30.43 -8.21
CA VAL A 7 -1.12 30.54 -8.78
C VAL A 7 -0.57 29.16 -9.15
N HIS A 8 -0.76 28.17 -8.29
CA HIS A 8 -0.40 26.78 -8.56
C HIS A 8 -1.12 26.24 -9.81
N ARG A 9 -2.43 26.47 -9.95
CA ARG A 9 -3.20 26.03 -11.13
C ARG A 9 -2.73 26.70 -12.42
N VAL A 10 -2.40 27.98 -12.40
CA VAL A 10 -1.94 28.71 -13.58
C VAL A 10 -0.53 28.26 -13.99
N LEU A 11 0.41 28.18 -13.03
CA LEU A 11 1.76 27.72 -13.30
C LEU A 11 1.81 26.25 -13.72
N SER A 12 1.03 25.39 -13.07
CA SER A 12 0.95 23.98 -13.45
C SER A 12 0.34 23.80 -14.83
N ARG A 13 -0.70 24.56 -15.21
CA ARG A 13 -1.26 24.54 -16.57
C ARG A 13 -0.29 25.04 -17.62
N ALA A 14 0.42 26.12 -17.38
CA ALA A 14 1.42 26.65 -18.30
C ALA A 14 2.58 25.65 -18.51
N LEU A 15 3.10 25.09 -17.43
CA LEU A 15 4.14 24.06 -17.48
C LEU A 15 3.63 22.78 -18.17
N GLN A 16 2.38 22.42 -17.93
CA GLN A 16 1.69 21.29 -18.53
C GLN A 16 1.52 21.43 -20.04
N LEU A 17 1.26 22.64 -20.54
CA LEU A 17 1.13 22.93 -21.97
C LEU A 17 2.51 22.94 -22.65
N MET A 18 3.54 23.48 -22.00
CA MET A 18 4.92 23.52 -22.53
C MET A 18 5.60 22.15 -22.58
N LEU A 19 5.16 21.20 -21.74
CA LEU A 19 5.80 19.90 -21.57
C LEU A 19 4.95 18.73 -22.13
N ARG A 20 3.91 19.01 -22.92
CA ARG A 20 3.10 17.96 -23.55
C ARG A 20 3.99 17.05 -24.40
N GLN A 21 3.96 15.77 -24.10
CA GLN A 21 4.47 14.73 -24.99
C GLN A 21 3.36 14.23 -25.93
N PRO A 22 3.69 13.72 -27.13
CA PRO A 22 2.73 13.04 -27.98
C PRO A 22 2.12 11.82 -27.28
N ALA A 23 0.92 11.45 -27.72
CA ALA A 23 0.18 10.31 -27.18
C ALA A 23 1.04 9.03 -27.18
N ARG A 24 1.05 8.29 -26.07
CA ARG A 24 1.97 7.16 -25.83
C ARG A 24 1.60 5.88 -26.57
N ARG A 25 0.36 5.76 -27.04
CA ARG A 25 -0.19 4.50 -27.56
C ARG A 25 0.40 4.02 -28.89
N HIS A 26 1.20 4.84 -29.58
CA HIS A 26 1.70 4.53 -30.92
C HIS A 26 3.12 3.96 -30.97
N SER A 27 3.76 3.70 -29.82
CA SER A 27 5.11 3.13 -29.78
C SER A 27 5.09 1.75 -29.15
N ALA A 28 5.57 0.76 -29.89
CA ALA A 28 5.78 -0.57 -29.32
C ALA A 28 6.72 -0.47 -28.10
N PRO A 29 6.38 -1.09 -26.96
CA PRO A 29 7.25 -1.10 -25.79
C PRO A 29 8.52 -1.89 -26.10
N ALA A 30 9.66 -1.48 -25.54
CA ALA A 30 10.79 -2.40 -25.39
C ALA A 30 10.39 -3.43 -24.32
N VAL A 31 9.95 -4.61 -24.76
CA VAL A 31 9.45 -5.69 -23.88
C VAL A 31 10.54 -6.24 -22.96
N ALA A 32 11.80 -6.01 -23.31
CA ALA A 32 12.96 -6.37 -22.48
C ALA A 32 13.57 -5.09 -21.90
N GLY A 33 13.43 -4.91 -20.58
CA GLY A 33 14.01 -3.74 -19.90
C GLY A 33 13.88 -3.83 -18.38
N PRO A 34 14.50 -2.90 -17.65
CA PRO A 34 14.44 -2.88 -16.20
C PRO A 34 13.05 -2.58 -15.66
N VAL A 35 12.76 -3.13 -14.48
CA VAL A 35 11.58 -2.76 -13.69
C VAL A 35 11.95 -1.64 -12.73
N ARG A 36 11.33 -0.49 -12.88
CA ARG A 36 11.60 0.68 -12.04
C ARG A 36 10.41 0.99 -11.14
N PHE A 37 10.70 1.22 -9.87
CA PHE A 37 9.71 1.68 -8.90
C PHE A 37 9.91 3.16 -8.64
N LEU A 38 8.92 3.99 -8.92
CA LEU A 38 8.93 5.40 -8.53
C LEU A 38 8.22 5.53 -7.18
N VAL A 39 9.02 5.78 -6.13
CA VAL A 39 8.56 5.92 -4.75
C VAL A 39 8.75 7.34 -4.24
N MET A 40 8.03 7.71 -3.19
CA MET A 40 8.20 9.03 -2.59
C MET A 40 9.53 9.14 -1.83
N ASP A 41 9.74 8.29 -0.85
CA ASP A 41 10.94 8.25 -0.01
C ASP A 41 11.23 6.80 0.35
N VAL A 42 12.35 6.26 -0.15
CA VAL A 42 12.72 4.85 0.06
C VAL A 42 13.19 4.57 1.48
N HIS A 43 13.59 5.61 2.23
CA HIS A 43 14.03 5.50 3.64
C HIS A 43 12.86 5.56 4.63
N GLU A 44 11.65 5.94 4.18
CA GLU A 44 10.52 6.16 5.07
C GLU A 44 10.02 4.85 5.71
N LYS A 45 9.62 4.95 6.98
CA LYS A 45 8.90 3.88 7.66
C LYS A 45 7.46 3.83 7.17
N GLY A 46 7.11 2.83 6.37
CA GLY A 46 5.75 2.69 5.87
C GLY A 46 5.46 1.31 5.29
N GLY A 47 4.19 0.91 5.39
CA GLY A 47 3.74 -0.37 4.84
C GLY A 47 3.89 -0.45 3.32
N SER A 48 3.64 0.65 2.61
CA SER A 48 3.80 0.73 1.16
C SER A 48 5.27 0.60 0.75
N VAL A 49 6.20 1.26 1.46
CA VAL A 49 7.65 1.13 1.20
C VAL A 49 8.08 -0.32 1.37
N ARG A 50 7.74 -0.96 2.51
CA ARG A 50 8.04 -2.38 2.77
C ARG A 50 7.50 -3.28 1.67
N SER A 51 6.24 -3.07 1.24
CA SER A 51 5.59 -3.89 0.21
C SER A 51 6.23 -3.71 -1.17
N ASN A 52 6.68 -2.49 -1.50
CA ASN A 52 7.36 -2.23 -2.76
C ASN A 52 8.77 -2.82 -2.79
N LEU A 53 9.53 -2.69 -1.70
CA LEU A 53 10.87 -3.30 -1.59
C LEU A 53 10.79 -4.83 -1.61
N LEU A 54 9.77 -5.42 -0.98
CA LEU A 54 9.56 -6.87 -0.99
C LEU A 54 9.23 -7.36 -2.41
N LEU A 55 8.34 -6.69 -3.13
CA LEU A 55 8.07 -7.02 -4.54
C LEU A 55 9.30 -6.80 -5.42
N ALA A 56 10.03 -5.71 -5.20
CA ALA A 56 11.28 -5.44 -5.91
C ALA A 56 12.32 -6.56 -5.72
N SER A 57 12.42 -7.13 -4.50
CA SER A 57 13.32 -8.26 -4.25
C SER A 57 12.93 -9.52 -5.04
N GLY A 58 11.64 -9.84 -5.12
CA GLY A 58 11.18 -10.98 -5.91
C GLY A 58 11.42 -10.79 -7.41
N LEU A 59 11.10 -9.61 -7.94
CA LEU A 59 11.33 -9.30 -9.35
C LEU A 59 12.82 -9.23 -9.71
N ALA A 60 13.70 -8.89 -8.75
CA ALA A 60 15.16 -8.79 -8.98
C ALA A 60 15.82 -10.15 -9.25
N GLU A 61 15.13 -11.26 -9.00
CA GLU A 61 15.62 -12.60 -9.36
C GLU A 61 15.69 -12.80 -10.88
N ARG A 62 14.86 -12.09 -11.65
CA ARG A 62 14.72 -12.28 -13.10
C ARG A 62 14.87 -11.00 -13.93
N HIS A 63 14.76 -9.84 -13.29
CA HIS A 63 14.82 -8.53 -13.95
C HIS A 63 15.86 -7.63 -13.29
N PRO A 64 16.53 -6.73 -14.02
CA PRO A 64 17.18 -5.59 -13.42
C PRO A 64 16.12 -4.72 -12.74
N VAL A 65 16.26 -4.47 -11.43
CA VAL A 65 15.30 -3.66 -10.66
C VAL A 65 15.96 -2.43 -10.07
N GLU A 66 15.29 -1.29 -10.27
CA GLU A 66 15.75 0.01 -9.78
C GLU A 66 14.63 0.73 -9.00
N VAL A 67 14.97 1.33 -7.87
CA VAL A 67 14.05 2.16 -7.08
C VAL A 67 14.44 3.63 -7.23
N LEU A 68 13.60 4.40 -7.90
CA LEU A 68 13.73 5.85 -8.04
C LEU A 68 13.02 6.51 -6.84
N SER A 69 13.79 7.00 -5.87
CA SER A 69 13.27 7.76 -4.74
C SER A 69 13.19 9.24 -5.08
N THR A 70 11.98 9.82 -5.04
CA THR A 70 11.81 11.24 -5.41
C THR A 70 12.62 12.18 -4.52
N PHE A 71 12.74 11.85 -3.25
CA PHE A 71 13.66 12.48 -2.29
C PHE A 71 14.00 11.51 -1.16
N VAL A 72 14.98 11.89 -0.34
CA VAL A 72 15.30 11.23 0.93
C VAL A 72 15.57 12.30 1.97
N ASP A 73 14.85 12.24 3.11
CA ASP A 73 14.98 13.16 4.24
C ASP A 73 15.78 12.56 5.42
N GLN A 74 15.83 11.21 5.52
CA GLN A 74 16.39 10.49 6.67
C GLN A 74 17.78 9.93 6.32
N GLU A 75 18.74 10.01 7.27
CA GLU A 75 20.09 9.48 7.10
C GLU A 75 20.10 7.98 6.87
N GLU A 76 19.33 7.24 7.67
CA GLU A 76 19.27 5.79 7.61
C GLU A 76 17.93 5.32 7.03
N ALA A 77 18.00 4.31 6.17
CA ALA A 77 16.82 3.62 5.68
C ALA A 77 16.18 2.78 6.78
N PHE A 78 14.86 2.90 6.95
CA PHE A 78 14.14 2.07 7.92
C PHE A 78 14.13 0.59 7.50
N TYR A 79 14.03 0.33 6.19
CA TYR A 79 14.16 -0.99 5.58
C TYR A 79 15.42 -1.02 4.73
N PRO A 80 16.28 -2.06 4.87
CA PRO A 80 17.43 -2.21 3.98
C PRO A 80 16.99 -2.41 2.53
N LEU A 81 17.80 -1.91 1.61
CA LEU A 81 17.60 -2.19 0.19
C LEU A 81 17.87 -3.68 -0.06
N PRO A 82 16.95 -4.41 -0.72
CA PRO A 82 17.15 -5.83 -0.97
C PRO A 82 18.35 -6.11 -1.89
N PRO A 83 19.00 -7.29 -1.77
CA PRO A 83 20.02 -7.72 -2.72
C PRO A 83 19.50 -7.72 -4.17
N GLY A 84 20.33 -7.31 -5.12
CA GLY A 84 19.98 -7.25 -6.53
C GLY A 84 19.11 -6.04 -6.94
N VAL A 85 18.63 -5.24 -5.98
CA VAL A 85 17.90 -3.99 -6.23
C VAL A 85 18.84 -2.81 -6.13
N THR A 86 18.83 -1.94 -7.13
CA THR A 86 19.55 -0.66 -7.10
C THR A 86 18.61 0.49 -6.71
N SER A 87 19.15 1.59 -6.22
CA SER A 87 18.35 2.79 -5.96
C SER A 87 19.03 4.05 -6.42
N GLU A 88 18.26 4.98 -6.97
CA GLU A 88 18.66 6.35 -7.29
C GLU A 88 17.82 7.32 -6.45
N VAL A 89 18.48 8.27 -5.79
CA VAL A 89 17.81 9.34 -5.04
C VAL A 89 17.84 10.62 -5.88
N LEU A 90 16.66 11.11 -6.29
CA LEU A 90 16.53 12.24 -7.20
C LEU A 90 16.76 13.59 -6.51
N ASP A 91 16.31 13.75 -5.27
CA ASP A 91 16.53 14.94 -4.44
C ASP A 91 17.07 14.51 -3.06
N ASP A 92 18.41 14.38 -2.95
CA ASP A 92 19.04 14.06 -1.68
C ASP A 92 19.05 15.29 -0.76
N ARG A 93 18.28 15.23 0.32
CA ARG A 93 18.13 16.32 1.28
C ARG A 93 19.01 16.16 2.51
N ARG A 94 19.66 15.02 2.67
CA ARG A 94 20.57 14.72 3.78
C ARG A 94 21.84 15.52 3.70
N THR A 95 22.32 15.81 2.49
CA THR A 95 23.55 16.59 2.28
C THR A 95 23.27 18.07 2.43
N ALA A 96 23.88 18.70 3.43
CA ALA A 96 23.78 20.15 3.69
C ALA A 96 24.36 21.04 2.55
N ALA A 97 25.14 20.48 1.65
CA ALA A 97 25.83 21.19 0.57
C ALA A 97 24.99 21.21 -0.72
N ARG A 98 23.86 21.87 -0.73
CA ARG A 98 23.28 22.37 -1.98
C ARG A 98 24.17 23.50 -2.48
N THR A 99 25.06 23.17 -3.41
CA THR A 99 26.17 24.04 -3.85
C THR A 99 25.69 25.19 -4.73
N SER A 100 24.57 25.02 -5.46
CA SER A 100 24.08 26.04 -6.39
C SER A 100 23.03 26.95 -5.76
N TRP A 101 23.13 28.27 -6.01
CA TRP A 101 22.12 29.25 -5.62
C TRP A 101 20.76 28.95 -6.26
N LEU A 102 20.72 28.41 -7.49
CA LEU A 102 19.51 28.05 -8.21
C LEU A 102 18.79 26.88 -7.51
N GLN A 103 19.52 25.86 -7.07
CA GLN A 103 18.94 24.76 -6.29
C GLN A 103 18.29 25.28 -5.02
N ARG A 104 18.99 26.12 -4.25
CA ARG A 104 18.45 26.73 -3.04
C ARG A 104 17.21 27.58 -3.29
N TRP A 105 17.14 28.25 -4.43
CA TRP A 105 15.96 29.03 -4.83
C TRP A 105 14.78 28.12 -5.18
N LEU A 106 14.99 27.10 -6.03
CA LEU A 106 13.96 26.16 -6.44
C LEU A 106 13.36 25.38 -5.26
N THR A 107 14.15 25.04 -4.25
CA THR A 107 13.63 24.33 -3.05
C THR A 107 12.73 25.19 -2.15
N ARG A 108 12.76 26.53 -2.30
CA ARG A 108 11.83 27.42 -1.58
C ARG A 108 10.49 27.56 -2.27
N LEU A 109 10.39 27.16 -3.52
CA LEU A 109 9.17 27.23 -4.29
C LEU A 109 8.36 25.92 -4.10
N PRO A 110 7.02 26.00 -3.93
CA PRO A 110 6.19 24.82 -3.80
C PRO A 110 6.22 23.98 -5.09
N SER A 111 5.95 22.69 -4.95
CA SER A 111 5.72 21.81 -6.10
C SER A 111 4.58 22.32 -6.97
N VAL A 112 4.76 22.21 -8.29
CA VAL A 112 3.74 22.53 -9.30
C VAL A 112 3.21 21.28 -10.03
N LEU A 113 3.87 20.14 -9.84
CA LEU A 113 3.48 18.87 -10.45
C LEU A 113 2.57 18.03 -9.55
N MET A 114 2.83 18.05 -8.23
CA MET A 114 2.04 17.28 -7.28
C MET A 114 0.63 17.82 -7.19
N HIS A 115 -0.34 16.89 -7.18
CA HIS A 115 -1.75 17.27 -7.11
C HIS A 115 -2.06 18.01 -5.78
N PRO A 116 -2.77 19.14 -5.79
CA PRO A 116 -3.03 19.95 -4.59
C PRO A 116 -3.76 19.22 -3.46
N GLN A 117 -4.45 18.13 -3.79
CA GLN A 117 -5.16 17.29 -2.81
C GLN A 117 -4.35 16.09 -2.33
N ASP A 118 -3.13 15.87 -2.84
CA ASP A 118 -2.24 14.85 -2.29
C ASP A 118 -1.78 15.28 -0.89
N ARG A 119 -1.90 14.36 0.07
CA ARG A 119 -1.54 14.61 1.48
C ARG A 119 -0.06 14.91 1.68
N SER A 120 0.79 14.54 0.74
CA SER A 120 2.25 14.74 0.80
C SER A 120 2.74 15.96 0.02
N ILE A 121 1.84 16.76 -0.56
CA ILE A 121 2.22 17.92 -1.40
C ILE A 121 3.23 18.86 -0.70
N THR A 122 3.13 19.03 0.61
CA THR A 122 4.02 19.90 1.39
C THR A 122 5.45 19.36 1.51
N ARG A 123 5.67 18.08 1.21
CA ARG A 123 7.00 17.46 1.17
C ARG A 123 7.70 17.65 -0.17
N PHE A 124 6.99 18.11 -1.21
CA PHE A 124 7.54 18.34 -2.54
C PHE A 124 7.81 19.82 -2.78
N ASN A 125 8.81 20.10 -3.59
CA ASN A 125 9.19 21.44 -4.01
C ASN A 125 9.53 21.45 -5.51
N LEU A 126 9.72 22.63 -6.09
CA LEU A 126 9.99 22.77 -7.53
C LEU A 126 11.31 22.11 -7.94
N TYR A 127 12.32 22.04 -7.07
CA TYR A 127 13.56 21.33 -7.38
C TYR A 127 13.31 19.82 -7.53
N THR A 128 12.56 19.21 -6.60
CA THR A 128 12.14 17.81 -6.70
C THR A 128 11.38 17.56 -8.00
N ASP A 129 10.44 18.46 -8.37
CA ASP A 129 9.69 18.37 -9.62
C ASP A 129 10.62 18.28 -10.85
N VAL A 130 11.61 19.16 -10.91
CA VAL A 130 12.59 19.19 -12.02
C VAL A 130 13.38 17.89 -12.08
N GLN A 131 13.86 17.39 -10.93
CA GLN A 131 14.61 16.13 -10.90
C GLN A 131 13.76 14.93 -11.33
N VAL A 132 12.50 14.83 -10.85
CA VAL A 132 11.59 13.78 -11.25
C VAL A 132 11.31 13.80 -12.76
N VAL A 133 11.00 14.97 -13.33
CA VAL A 133 10.77 15.09 -14.77
C VAL A 133 12.02 14.73 -15.57
N ARG A 134 13.21 15.15 -15.11
CA ARG A 134 14.48 14.82 -15.76
C ARG A 134 14.72 13.31 -15.75
N ALA A 135 14.60 12.67 -14.60
CA ALA A 135 14.77 11.23 -14.47
C ALA A 135 13.76 10.45 -15.35
N LEU A 136 12.47 10.82 -15.30
CA LEU A 136 11.45 10.17 -16.13
C LEU A 136 11.74 10.27 -17.62
N ARG A 137 12.20 11.45 -18.10
CA ARG A 137 12.49 11.66 -19.53
C ARG A 137 13.74 10.93 -20.04
N GLN A 138 14.60 10.49 -19.14
CA GLN A 138 15.82 9.74 -19.46
C GLN A 138 15.57 8.22 -19.54
N LEU A 139 14.36 7.76 -19.20
CA LEU A 139 14.02 6.35 -19.29
C LEU A 139 13.97 5.91 -20.76
N ASP A 140 14.58 4.76 -21.05
CA ASP A 140 14.79 4.22 -22.39
C ASP A 140 13.90 3.01 -22.74
N GLY A 141 12.95 2.67 -21.84
CA GLY A 141 12.03 1.54 -21.99
C GLY A 141 11.84 0.80 -20.67
N GLY A 142 11.33 -0.43 -20.72
CA GLY A 142 11.00 -1.24 -19.55
C GLY A 142 9.72 -0.81 -18.86
N TRP A 143 9.60 -1.15 -17.58
CA TRP A 143 8.41 -0.89 -16.77
C TRP A 143 8.69 0.21 -15.73
N LEU A 144 7.70 1.07 -15.52
CA LEU A 144 7.68 2.07 -14.47
C LEU A 144 6.46 1.85 -13.58
N ILE A 145 6.68 1.29 -12.41
CA ILE A 145 5.67 1.07 -11.36
C ILE A 145 5.67 2.28 -10.43
N THR A 146 4.59 3.02 -10.41
CA THR A 146 4.42 4.19 -9.55
C THR A 146 3.58 3.83 -8.34
N THR A 147 3.82 4.43 -7.16
CA THR A 147 3.33 3.90 -5.89
C THR A 147 2.36 4.80 -5.14
N ARG A 148 1.91 5.89 -5.76
CA ARG A 148 0.87 6.78 -5.21
C ARG A 148 0.26 7.68 -6.28
N PRO A 149 -1.00 8.14 -6.08
CA PRO A 149 -1.76 8.89 -7.07
C PRO A 149 -1.04 10.08 -7.69
N ALA A 150 -0.35 10.90 -6.89
CA ALA A 150 0.38 12.04 -7.43
C ALA A 150 1.54 11.64 -8.35
N LEU A 151 2.26 10.56 -8.02
CA LEU A 151 3.32 10.02 -8.86
C LEU A 151 2.79 9.34 -10.12
N HIS A 152 1.58 8.73 -10.05
CA HIS A 152 0.89 8.21 -11.24
C HIS A 152 0.67 9.33 -12.24
N LEU A 153 0.08 10.45 -11.80
CA LEU A 153 -0.19 11.60 -12.67
C LEU A 153 1.08 12.18 -13.31
N VAL A 154 2.19 12.21 -12.58
CA VAL A 154 3.48 12.69 -13.10
C VAL A 154 4.04 11.71 -14.14
N ALA A 155 4.05 10.40 -13.84
CA ALA A 155 4.52 9.38 -14.76
C ALA A 155 3.67 9.32 -16.04
N MET A 156 2.34 9.35 -15.93
CA MET A 156 1.39 9.38 -17.07
C MET A 156 1.68 10.53 -18.03
N ARG A 157 2.22 11.63 -17.54
CA ARG A 157 2.52 12.83 -18.32
C ARG A 157 3.92 12.87 -18.89
N PHE A 158 4.92 12.39 -18.17
CA PHE A 158 6.33 12.66 -18.48
C PHE A 158 7.17 11.43 -18.83
N ALA A 159 6.69 10.21 -18.56
CA ALA A 159 7.43 9.03 -18.97
C ALA A 159 7.39 8.87 -20.50
N PRO A 160 8.51 8.47 -21.16
CA PRO A 160 8.58 8.33 -22.61
C PRO A 160 7.61 7.30 -23.18
N PRO A 161 7.25 7.39 -24.46
CA PRO A 161 6.34 6.43 -25.10
C PRO A 161 6.81 4.97 -25.04
N GLY A 162 8.11 4.69 -25.00
CA GLY A 162 8.66 3.33 -24.92
C GLY A 162 8.54 2.66 -23.54
N VAL A 163 8.15 3.40 -22.48
CA VAL A 163 8.04 2.91 -21.10
C VAL A 163 6.62 2.45 -20.83
N VAL A 164 6.44 1.23 -20.28
CA VAL A 164 5.15 0.75 -19.75
C VAL A 164 4.91 1.35 -18.38
N VAL A 165 3.82 2.08 -18.19
CA VAL A 165 3.50 2.73 -16.91
C VAL A 165 2.39 2.01 -16.19
N ILE A 166 2.68 1.55 -14.97
CA ILE A 166 1.75 0.84 -14.10
C ILE A 166 1.56 1.64 -12.82
N ALA A 167 0.33 2.01 -12.51
CA ALA A 167 -0.05 2.59 -11.24
C ALA A 167 -0.27 1.48 -10.22
N ARG A 168 0.51 1.43 -9.14
CA ARG A 168 0.31 0.51 -8.03
C ARG A 168 -0.33 1.23 -6.86
N GLU A 169 -1.59 0.93 -6.61
CA GLU A 169 -2.35 1.52 -5.52
C GLU A 169 -2.20 0.72 -4.22
N HIS A 170 -2.05 1.43 -3.13
CA HIS A 170 -1.93 0.85 -1.78
C HIS A 170 -3.07 1.27 -0.84
N ASP A 171 -3.75 2.35 -1.16
CA ASP A 171 -4.95 2.80 -0.46
C ASP A 171 -6.19 2.28 -1.21
N ASN A 172 -7.31 2.13 -0.52
CA ASN A 172 -8.53 1.73 -1.19
C ASN A 172 -9.15 2.87 -2.02
N PHE A 173 -9.87 2.50 -3.08
CA PHE A 173 -10.49 3.44 -4.03
C PHE A 173 -11.37 4.49 -3.36
N THR A 174 -12.10 4.13 -2.29
CA THR A 174 -13.01 5.05 -1.61
C THR A 174 -12.29 6.21 -0.91
N MET A 175 -10.98 6.07 -0.67
CA MET A 175 -10.15 7.14 -0.13
C MET A 175 -9.65 8.12 -1.18
N LEU A 176 -9.81 7.77 -2.46
CA LEU A 176 -9.41 8.61 -3.59
C LEU A 176 -10.45 9.73 -3.81
N ARG A 177 -10.01 10.97 -3.70
CA ARG A 177 -10.90 12.13 -3.85
C ARG A 177 -11.44 12.27 -5.27
N PRO A 178 -12.69 12.71 -5.46
CA PRO A 178 -13.31 12.82 -6.78
C PRO A 178 -12.52 13.62 -7.82
N GLU A 179 -11.86 14.71 -7.39
CA GLU A 179 -11.03 15.52 -8.29
C GLU A 179 -9.78 14.78 -8.76
N LEU A 180 -9.23 13.91 -7.90
CA LEU A 180 -8.09 13.07 -8.25
C LEU A 180 -8.51 11.94 -9.21
N GLN A 181 -9.70 11.34 -8.98
CA GLN A 181 -10.31 10.38 -9.91
C GLN A 181 -10.53 11.00 -11.30
N ALA A 182 -11.10 12.22 -11.36
CA ALA A 182 -11.31 12.94 -12.61
C ALA A 182 -9.97 13.23 -13.33
N HIS A 183 -8.93 13.54 -12.57
CA HIS A 183 -7.61 13.83 -13.13
C HIS A 183 -6.93 12.56 -13.67
N LEU A 184 -7.03 11.43 -12.96
CA LEU A 184 -6.56 10.13 -13.43
C LEU A 184 -7.27 9.74 -14.73
N ARG A 185 -8.61 9.87 -14.78
CA ARG A 185 -9.39 9.60 -16.00
C ARG A 185 -8.96 10.52 -17.16
N GLY A 186 -8.71 11.80 -16.89
CA GLY A 186 -8.28 12.77 -17.90
C GLY A 186 -6.88 12.53 -18.46
N LEU A 187 -6.05 11.73 -17.83
CA LEU A 187 -4.70 11.36 -18.26
C LEU A 187 -4.57 9.85 -18.59
N ALA A 188 -5.67 9.12 -18.65
CA ALA A 188 -5.68 7.66 -18.77
C ALA A 188 -4.86 7.14 -19.98
N GLU A 189 -4.77 7.89 -21.09
CA GLU A 189 -3.92 7.55 -22.23
C GLU A 189 -2.43 7.41 -21.89
N GLY A 190 -1.98 8.01 -20.80
CA GLY A 190 -0.61 7.90 -20.30
C GLY A 190 -0.37 6.70 -19.37
N LEU A 191 -1.38 5.85 -19.16
CA LEU A 191 -1.36 4.73 -18.22
C LEU A 191 -1.65 3.42 -18.97
N ASP A 192 -0.82 2.42 -18.77
CA ASP A 192 -0.99 1.12 -19.39
C ASP A 192 -1.80 0.18 -18.48
N ALA A 193 -1.55 0.24 -17.15
CA ALA A 193 -2.28 -0.58 -16.20
C ALA A 193 -2.38 0.04 -14.81
N VAL A 194 -3.36 -0.44 -14.04
CA VAL A 194 -3.50 -0.20 -12.59
C VAL A 194 -3.45 -1.53 -11.86
N SER A 195 -2.57 -1.65 -10.89
CA SER A 195 -2.53 -2.75 -9.93
C SER A 195 -3.17 -2.30 -8.62
N VAL A 196 -4.11 -3.08 -8.14
CA VAL A 196 -4.84 -2.86 -6.89
C VAL A 196 -4.71 -4.05 -5.94
N LEU A 197 -5.05 -3.87 -4.66
CA LEU A 197 -4.87 -4.92 -3.66
C LEU A 197 -6.06 -5.86 -3.54
N THR A 198 -7.28 -5.40 -3.90
CA THR A 198 -8.53 -6.13 -3.69
C THR A 198 -9.34 -6.23 -4.98
N HIS A 199 -10.15 -7.28 -5.12
CA HIS A 199 -11.10 -7.40 -6.24
C HIS A 199 -12.17 -6.31 -6.21
N ALA A 200 -12.48 -5.79 -5.04
CA ALA A 200 -13.42 -4.69 -4.93
C ALA A 200 -12.84 -3.39 -5.51
N ASP A 201 -11.54 -3.11 -5.28
CA ASP A 201 -10.86 -1.98 -5.91
C ASP A 201 -10.65 -2.21 -7.41
N GLU A 202 -10.41 -3.46 -7.84
CA GLU A 202 -10.31 -3.82 -9.27
C GLU A 202 -11.60 -3.40 -10.01
N ARG A 203 -12.77 -3.75 -9.49
CA ARG A 203 -14.06 -3.33 -10.08
C ARG A 203 -14.23 -1.81 -10.15
N ASP A 204 -13.85 -1.09 -9.10
CA ASP A 204 -14.00 0.37 -9.05
C ASP A 204 -13.03 1.09 -9.99
N TYR A 205 -11.78 0.62 -10.07
CA TYR A 205 -10.81 1.18 -11.03
C TYR A 205 -11.15 0.82 -12.46
N ASP A 206 -11.68 -0.38 -12.73
CA ASP A 206 -12.16 -0.78 -14.05
C ASP A 206 -13.34 0.11 -14.48
N ALA A 207 -14.29 0.37 -13.61
CA ALA A 207 -15.37 1.33 -13.87
C ALA A 207 -14.86 2.76 -14.13
N LEU A 208 -13.76 3.17 -13.51
CA LEU A 208 -13.16 4.49 -13.72
C LEU A 208 -12.37 4.59 -15.02
N LEU A 209 -11.56 3.58 -15.37
CA LEU A 209 -10.50 3.65 -16.38
C LEU A 209 -10.61 2.62 -17.51
N GLY A 210 -11.38 1.55 -17.35
CA GLY A 210 -11.48 0.46 -18.32
C GLY A 210 -11.95 0.92 -19.70
N SER A 211 -12.88 1.87 -19.77
CA SER A 211 -13.33 2.47 -21.05
C SER A 211 -12.22 3.22 -21.81
N ALA A 212 -11.15 3.61 -21.13
CA ALA A 212 -9.97 4.22 -21.73
C ALA A 212 -8.92 3.18 -22.19
N GLY A 213 -9.22 1.87 -22.05
CA GLY A 213 -8.32 0.78 -22.43
C GLY A 213 -7.15 0.58 -21.47
N VAL A 214 -7.26 1.06 -20.23
CA VAL A 214 -6.28 0.79 -19.15
C VAL A 214 -6.59 -0.58 -18.56
N ALA A 215 -5.60 -1.45 -18.50
CA ALA A 215 -5.76 -2.75 -17.85
C ALA A 215 -5.84 -2.56 -16.33
N VAL A 216 -6.81 -3.19 -15.67
CA VAL A 216 -6.90 -3.20 -14.20
C VAL A 216 -6.74 -4.63 -13.73
N PHE A 217 -5.92 -4.85 -12.71
CA PHE A 217 -5.69 -6.18 -12.16
C PHE A 217 -5.43 -6.18 -10.66
N GLN A 218 -5.93 -7.20 -10.00
CA GLN A 218 -5.65 -7.44 -8.61
C GLN A 218 -4.26 -8.07 -8.45
N ALA A 219 -3.42 -7.44 -7.61
CA ALA A 219 -2.14 -7.97 -7.17
C ALA A 219 -1.90 -7.59 -5.70
N PRO A 220 -2.24 -8.47 -4.76
CA PRO A 220 -2.12 -8.20 -3.34
C PRO A 220 -0.66 -8.03 -2.90
N ASN A 221 -0.47 -7.50 -1.69
CA ASN A 221 0.85 -7.39 -1.11
C ASN A 221 1.40 -8.77 -0.75
N ALA A 222 2.67 -9.01 -1.07
CA ALA A 222 3.36 -10.18 -0.59
C ALA A 222 3.50 -10.16 0.95
N LEU A 223 3.38 -11.32 1.54
CA LEU A 223 3.67 -11.55 2.94
C LEU A 223 5.19 -11.59 3.13
N ALA A 224 5.69 -10.71 4.00
CA ALA A 224 7.08 -10.79 4.43
C ALA A 224 7.23 -11.89 5.49
N GLU A 225 8.32 -12.61 5.43
CA GLU A 225 8.68 -13.52 6.50
C GLU A 225 8.79 -12.78 7.84
N LEU A 226 8.16 -13.34 8.86
CA LEU A 226 8.18 -12.79 10.21
C LEU A 226 8.98 -13.71 11.12
N PRO A 227 9.98 -13.18 11.87
CA PRO A 227 10.64 -13.94 12.94
C PRO A 227 9.64 -14.41 13.99
N GLY A 228 9.96 -15.49 14.66
CA GLY A 228 9.16 -16.07 15.75
C GLY A 228 8.67 -17.48 15.40
N ASP A 229 9.09 -18.44 16.20
CA ASP A 229 8.70 -19.83 16.04
C ASP A 229 7.31 -20.08 16.62
N ALA A 230 6.60 -21.04 16.06
CA ALA A 230 5.35 -21.51 16.65
C ALA A 230 5.59 -22.07 18.06
N VAL A 231 4.66 -21.83 18.97
CA VAL A 231 4.72 -22.35 20.35
C VAL A 231 3.63 -23.41 20.53
N ASP A 232 3.93 -24.42 21.35
CA ASP A 232 2.97 -25.51 21.62
C ASP A 232 1.77 -25.03 22.46
N VAL A 233 2.01 -24.08 23.36
CA VAL A 233 0.98 -23.50 24.22
C VAL A 233 0.96 -21.99 24.03
N ARG A 234 -0.20 -21.47 23.67
CA ARG A 234 -0.41 -20.02 23.47
C ARG A 234 -0.90 -19.37 24.78
N ASP A 235 -0.51 -18.12 24.96
CA ASP A 235 -0.99 -17.29 26.06
C ASP A 235 -2.49 -16.96 25.91
N ASP A 236 -3.18 -16.74 27.02
CA ASP A 236 -4.54 -16.22 27.05
C ASP A 236 -4.56 -14.72 26.73
N VAL A 237 -4.16 -14.40 25.49
CA VAL A 237 -4.01 -13.03 24.99
C VAL A 237 -4.79 -12.85 23.70
N VAL A 238 -5.66 -11.85 23.69
CA VAL A 238 -6.22 -11.23 22.49
C VAL A 238 -5.22 -10.18 22.02
N LEU A 239 -4.62 -10.39 20.85
CA LEU A 239 -3.63 -9.49 20.27
C LEU A 239 -4.27 -8.62 19.19
N ALA A 240 -3.93 -7.33 19.18
CA ALA A 240 -4.21 -6.43 18.07
C ALA A 240 -2.99 -5.56 17.80
N ALA A 241 -2.78 -5.20 16.51
CA ALA A 241 -1.62 -4.40 16.14
C ALA A 241 -1.94 -3.40 15.02
N GLY A 242 -1.42 -2.17 15.16
CA GLY A 242 -1.59 -1.15 14.14
C GLY A 242 -1.36 0.27 14.64
N ARG A 243 -1.49 1.25 13.74
CA ARG A 243 -1.40 2.66 14.12
C ARG A 243 -2.56 3.05 15.04
N LEU A 244 -2.27 3.62 16.21
CA LEU A 244 -3.31 4.09 17.13
C LEU A 244 -4.02 5.33 16.55
N GLY A 245 -5.10 5.08 15.82
CA GLY A 245 -5.91 6.09 15.15
C GLY A 245 -7.30 5.55 14.82
N ARG A 246 -8.23 6.44 14.48
CA ARG A 246 -9.65 6.10 14.24
C ARG A 246 -9.85 4.96 13.25
N GLN A 247 -9.00 4.85 12.23
CA GLN A 247 -9.07 3.80 11.23
C GLN A 247 -9.06 2.40 11.84
N LYS A 248 -8.18 2.15 12.82
CA LYS A 248 -7.95 0.82 13.38
C LYS A 248 -9.01 0.37 14.41
N GLY A 249 -9.91 1.29 14.82
CA GLY A 249 -11.07 0.92 15.64
C GLY A 249 -10.74 0.30 17.00
N PHE A 250 -9.57 0.63 17.60
CA PHE A 250 -9.20 0.08 18.90
C PHE A 250 -10.11 0.53 20.04
N ASP A 251 -10.82 1.64 19.86
CA ASP A 251 -11.92 2.06 20.70
C ASP A 251 -13.04 1.02 20.72
N LEU A 252 -13.46 0.51 19.56
CA LEU A 252 -14.48 -0.54 19.42
C LEU A 252 -13.99 -1.87 20.01
N LEU A 253 -12.70 -2.19 19.86
CA LEU A 253 -12.11 -3.40 20.41
C LEU A 253 -12.08 -3.38 21.94
N ILE A 254 -11.75 -2.24 22.55
CA ILE A 254 -11.75 -2.10 24.02
C ILE A 254 -13.18 -2.28 24.56
N ASP A 255 -14.18 -1.69 23.89
CA ASP A 255 -15.59 -1.89 24.28
C ASP A 255 -16.03 -3.36 24.11
N ALA A 256 -15.64 -4.02 23.01
CA ALA A 256 -15.94 -5.43 22.76
C ALA A 256 -15.22 -6.37 23.74
N PHE A 257 -14.08 -5.96 24.30
CA PHE A 257 -13.32 -6.76 25.24
C PHE A 257 -13.87 -6.69 26.68
N ALA A 258 -14.61 -5.65 27.06
CA ALA A 258 -15.14 -5.49 28.42
C ALA A 258 -15.98 -6.72 28.88
N PRO A 259 -16.95 -7.25 28.11
CA PRO A 259 -17.66 -8.47 28.48
C PRO A 259 -16.75 -9.73 28.53
N VAL A 260 -15.68 -9.75 27.72
CA VAL A 260 -14.70 -10.84 27.73
C VAL A 260 -13.93 -10.83 29.05
N ALA A 261 -13.46 -9.67 29.48
CA ALA A 261 -12.74 -9.50 30.75
C ALA A 261 -13.59 -9.87 31.97
N GLU A 262 -14.89 -9.57 31.95
CA GLU A 262 -15.84 -9.94 33.02
C GLU A 262 -16.03 -11.46 33.10
N ARG A 263 -16.21 -12.15 31.97
CA ARG A 263 -16.48 -13.61 31.94
C ARG A 263 -15.20 -14.45 32.06
N HIS A 264 -14.08 -13.97 31.55
CA HIS A 264 -12.79 -14.66 31.49
C HIS A 264 -11.65 -13.78 32.00
N PRO A 265 -11.54 -13.50 33.31
CA PRO A 265 -10.59 -12.55 33.88
C PRO A 265 -9.11 -12.97 33.74
N GLY A 266 -8.84 -14.21 33.29
CA GLY A 266 -7.50 -14.66 32.89
C GLY A 266 -7.04 -14.15 31.56
N TRP A 267 -7.95 -13.77 30.66
CA TRP A 267 -7.61 -13.25 29.34
C TRP A 267 -7.20 -11.78 29.39
N ARG A 268 -6.27 -11.41 28.53
CA ARG A 268 -5.74 -10.05 28.44
C ARG A 268 -5.90 -9.54 27.00
N LEU A 269 -6.18 -8.24 26.85
CA LEU A 269 -6.09 -7.56 25.55
C LEU A 269 -4.74 -6.85 25.46
N ARG A 270 -3.98 -7.14 24.41
CA ARG A 270 -2.72 -6.47 24.10
C ARG A 270 -2.82 -5.75 22.76
N ILE A 271 -2.70 -4.43 22.78
CA ILE A 271 -2.73 -3.58 21.58
C ILE A 271 -1.33 -3.02 21.36
N LEU A 272 -0.71 -3.36 20.22
CA LEU A 272 0.63 -2.92 19.84
C LEU A 272 0.57 -1.81 18.82
N GLY A 273 1.05 -0.62 19.16
CA GLY A 273 1.05 0.48 18.20
C GLY A 273 1.48 1.82 18.75
N ASN A 274 1.67 2.76 17.82
CA ASN A 274 1.90 4.17 18.14
C ASN A 274 0.87 5.02 17.39
N GLY A 275 0.46 6.15 17.98
CA GLY A 275 -0.46 7.07 17.30
C GLY A 275 -1.13 8.07 18.23
N ARG A 276 -1.85 9.00 17.60
CA ARG A 276 -2.47 10.14 18.30
C ARG A 276 -3.64 9.76 19.22
N ALA A 277 -4.21 8.57 19.02
CA ALA A 277 -5.34 8.09 19.82
C ALA A 277 -4.90 7.47 21.16
N LEU A 278 -3.59 7.33 21.45
CA LEU A 278 -3.14 6.71 22.69
C LEU A 278 -3.78 7.33 23.95
N PRO A 279 -3.81 8.67 24.15
CA PRO A 279 -4.42 9.24 25.36
C PRO A 279 -5.91 8.95 25.49
N SER A 280 -6.67 8.96 24.40
CA SER A 280 -8.11 8.68 24.41
C SER A 280 -8.39 7.19 24.69
N LEU A 281 -7.56 6.29 24.17
CA LEU A 281 -7.68 4.85 24.46
C LEU A 281 -7.34 4.54 25.93
N GLN A 282 -6.31 5.20 26.50
CA GLN A 282 -6.00 5.09 27.92
C GLN A 282 -7.15 5.56 28.80
N ALA A 283 -7.74 6.71 28.47
CA ALA A 283 -8.89 7.23 29.19
C ALA A 283 -10.11 6.28 29.12
N GLN A 284 -10.35 5.63 27.96
CA GLN A 284 -11.41 4.64 27.80
C GLN A 284 -11.16 3.38 28.65
N VAL A 285 -9.93 2.86 28.65
CA VAL A 285 -9.53 1.71 29.49
C VAL A 285 -9.82 2.02 30.95
N SER A 286 -9.42 3.21 31.44
CA SER A 286 -9.68 3.62 32.82
C SER A 286 -11.17 3.83 33.13
N ALA A 287 -11.91 4.41 32.20
CA ALA A 287 -13.36 4.61 32.38
C ALA A 287 -14.15 3.29 32.50
N LEU A 288 -13.61 2.20 31.89
CA LEU A 288 -14.19 0.87 31.93
C LEU A 288 -13.59 -0.02 33.07
N GLY A 289 -12.60 0.47 33.81
CA GLY A 289 -11.93 -0.29 34.88
C GLY A 289 -11.12 -1.49 34.36
N LEU A 290 -10.53 -1.38 33.16
CA LEU A 290 -9.86 -2.48 32.48
C LEU A 290 -8.32 -2.41 32.56
N GLU A 291 -7.74 -1.56 33.41
CA GLU A 291 -6.30 -1.29 33.47
C GLU A 291 -5.45 -2.56 33.74
N GLU A 292 -5.98 -3.49 34.49
CA GLU A 292 -5.26 -4.74 34.87
C GLU A 292 -5.21 -5.76 33.70
N VAL A 293 -6.15 -5.65 32.74
CA VAL A 293 -6.30 -6.67 31.68
C VAL A 293 -6.07 -6.10 30.27
N VAL A 294 -6.09 -4.79 30.06
CA VAL A 294 -5.82 -4.15 28.76
C VAL A 294 -4.46 -3.47 28.76
N GLN A 295 -3.60 -3.88 27.84
CA GLN A 295 -2.23 -3.40 27.70
C GLN A 295 -2.06 -2.63 26.39
N LEU A 296 -1.86 -1.32 26.46
CA LEU A 296 -1.48 -0.47 25.33
C LEU A 296 0.04 -0.36 25.27
N ARG A 297 0.69 -1.02 24.31
CA ARG A 297 2.16 -1.09 24.18
C ARG A 297 2.63 -0.41 22.91
N PRO A 298 3.86 0.14 22.89
CA PRO A 298 4.47 0.65 21.66
C PRO A 298 4.55 -0.42 20.58
N ALA A 299 4.62 0.03 19.32
CA ALA A 299 4.90 -0.85 18.19
C ALA A 299 6.27 -1.53 18.36
N THR A 300 6.34 -2.83 18.09
CA THR A 300 7.55 -3.64 18.19
C THR A 300 8.03 -4.13 16.82
N ARG A 301 9.32 -4.49 16.74
CA ARG A 301 9.88 -5.24 15.60
C ARG A 301 9.65 -6.75 15.75
N GLU A 302 9.34 -7.21 16.95
CA GLU A 302 9.13 -8.62 17.31
C GLU A 302 7.67 -9.05 17.19
N ILE A 303 6.92 -8.41 16.25
CA ILE A 303 5.48 -8.68 16.07
C ILE A 303 5.22 -10.16 15.74
N GLY A 304 6.12 -10.83 15.04
CA GLY A 304 6.00 -12.26 14.76
C GLY A 304 6.03 -13.13 16.01
N GLN A 305 6.87 -12.79 16.99
CA GLN A 305 6.92 -13.47 18.29
C GLN A 305 5.64 -13.23 19.11
N GLU A 306 5.18 -11.97 19.15
CA GLU A 306 3.89 -11.62 19.79
C GLU A 306 2.72 -12.40 19.19
N MET A 307 2.69 -12.53 17.84
CA MET A 307 1.69 -13.33 17.14
C MET A 307 1.83 -14.83 17.36
N ALA A 308 3.07 -15.34 17.47
CA ALA A 308 3.30 -16.74 17.73
C ALA A 308 2.79 -17.16 19.12
N SER A 309 2.93 -16.28 20.13
CA SER A 309 2.55 -16.59 21.52
C SER A 309 1.08 -16.28 21.85
N ALA A 310 0.42 -15.36 21.15
CA ALA A 310 -0.95 -14.96 21.47
C ALA A 310 -1.99 -16.06 21.20
N GLY A 311 -3.14 -16.00 21.89
CA GLY A 311 -4.24 -16.95 21.76
C GLY A 311 -5.12 -16.67 20.55
N MET A 312 -5.31 -15.40 20.16
CA MET A 312 -6.02 -14.98 18.94
C MET A 312 -5.60 -13.57 18.52
N PHE A 313 -5.80 -13.26 17.26
CA PHE A 313 -5.64 -11.91 16.71
C PHE A 313 -6.99 -11.27 16.40
N VAL A 314 -7.18 -9.97 16.70
CA VAL A 314 -8.40 -9.25 16.38
C VAL A 314 -8.10 -8.03 15.51
N LEU A 315 -8.79 -7.92 14.37
CA LEU A 315 -8.80 -6.74 13.51
C LEU A 315 -10.13 -6.00 13.67
N SER A 316 -10.11 -4.90 14.40
CA SER A 316 -11.29 -4.04 14.66
C SER A 316 -11.38 -2.82 13.74
N SER A 317 -10.71 -2.86 12.59
CA SER A 317 -10.60 -1.71 11.70
C SER A 317 -11.94 -1.28 11.11
N ARG A 318 -12.16 0.04 10.99
CA ARG A 318 -13.31 0.60 10.28
C ARG A 318 -13.15 0.52 8.76
N PHE A 319 -11.93 0.53 8.28
CA PHE A 319 -11.58 0.32 6.87
C PHE A 319 -10.11 -0.05 6.73
N GLU A 320 -9.78 -0.80 5.67
CA GLU A 320 -8.42 -1.21 5.31
C GLU A 320 -8.14 -0.92 3.83
N GLY A 321 -6.86 -0.92 3.44
CA GLY A 321 -6.47 -1.04 2.06
C GLY A 321 -6.37 -2.51 1.63
N PHE A 322 -5.94 -3.39 2.58
CA PHE A 322 -5.84 -4.85 2.36
C PHE A 322 -5.92 -5.64 3.66
N GLY A 323 -5.38 -5.10 4.77
CA GLY A 323 -5.35 -5.83 6.05
C GLY A 323 -4.15 -6.79 6.19
N ARG A 324 -2.98 -6.42 5.69
CA ARG A 324 -1.76 -7.25 5.71
C ARG A 324 -1.46 -7.90 7.06
N VAL A 325 -1.76 -7.25 8.17
CA VAL A 325 -1.55 -7.79 9.53
C VAL A 325 -2.37 -9.06 9.78
N VAL A 326 -3.48 -9.26 9.06
CA VAL A 326 -4.26 -10.51 9.08
C VAL A 326 -3.43 -11.66 8.49
N LEU A 327 -2.80 -11.45 7.33
CA LEU A 327 -1.90 -12.45 6.75
C LEU A 327 -0.72 -12.76 7.66
N GLU A 328 -0.17 -11.74 8.32
CA GLU A 328 0.89 -11.87 9.30
C GLU A 328 0.44 -12.77 10.47
N ALA A 329 -0.77 -12.60 10.99
CA ALA A 329 -1.33 -13.45 12.03
C ALA A 329 -1.60 -14.89 11.54
N LEU A 330 -2.24 -15.04 10.38
CA LEU A 330 -2.52 -16.34 9.77
C LEU A 330 -1.24 -17.15 9.51
N SER A 331 -0.15 -16.49 9.10
CA SER A 331 1.15 -17.17 8.86
C SER A 331 1.76 -17.78 10.12
N LYS A 332 1.35 -17.29 11.31
CA LYS A 332 1.76 -17.83 12.62
C LYS A 332 0.76 -18.85 13.16
N GLY A 333 -0.21 -19.28 12.36
CA GLY A 333 -1.29 -20.15 12.82
C GLY A 333 -2.12 -19.53 13.92
N LEU A 334 -2.18 -18.19 14.00
CA LEU A 334 -2.95 -17.46 14.98
C LEU A 334 -4.38 -17.27 14.46
N PRO A 335 -5.41 -17.80 15.14
CA PRO A 335 -6.79 -17.63 14.71
C PRO A 335 -7.17 -16.15 14.70
N VAL A 336 -7.89 -15.71 13.67
CA VAL A 336 -8.23 -14.31 13.46
C VAL A 336 -9.73 -14.09 13.61
N VAL A 337 -10.11 -13.06 14.38
CA VAL A 337 -11.44 -12.46 14.37
C VAL A 337 -11.32 -11.07 13.75
N SER A 338 -12.14 -10.75 12.77
CA SER A 338 -12.07 -9.48 12.07
C SER A 338 -13.44 -8.87 11.82
N PHE A 339 -13.57 -7.55 11.97
CA PHE A 339 -14.64 -6.89 11.25
C PHE A 339 -14.48 -7.12 9.74
N ASP A 340 -15.59 -7.42 9.06
CA ASP A 340 -15.66 -7.40 7.59
C ASP A 340 -15.78 -5.96 7.11
N CYS A 341 -14.77 -5.16 7.45
CA CYS A 341 -14.72 -3.76 7.04
C CYS A 341 -14.45 -3.63 5.52
N PRO A 342 -14.86 -2.53 4.90
CA PRO A 342 -14.63 -2.31 3.49
C PRO A 342 -13.16 -2.50 3.11
N ARG A 343 -12.93 -3.40 2.15
CA ARG A 343 -11.65 -3.75 1.51
C ARG A 343 -10.68 -4.54 2.41
N GLY A 344 -10.44 -5.74 2.05
CA GLY A 344 -9.37 -6.59 2.57
C GLY A 344 -9.77 -7.77 3.41
N PRO A 345 -10.42 -7.66 4.59
CA PRO A 345 -10.66 -8.82 5.44
C PRO A 345 -11.37 -10.00 4.76
N ALA A 346 -12.50 -9.78 4.09
CA ALA A 346 -13.21 -10.84 3.33
C ALA A 346 -12.47 -11.32 2.08
N GLU A 347 -11.44 -10.62 1.63
CA GLU A 347 -10.56 -11.09 0.54
C GLU A 347 -9.48 -12.07 1.04
N ILE A 348 -9.15 -11.97 2.33
CA ILE A 348 -8.14 -12.78 2.99
C ILE A 348 -8.78 -13.92 3.76
N ILE A 349 -9.79 -13.64 4.58
CA ILE A 349 -10.42 -14.59 5.49
C ILE A 349 -11.60 -15.28 4.79
N THR A 350 -11.64 -16.59 4.87
CA THR A 350 -12.82 -17.41 4.56
C THR A 350 -13.53 -17.71 5.86
N ASP A 351 -14.67 -17.05 6.08
CA ASP A 351 -15.41 -17.12 7.34
C ASP A 351 -15.69 -18.56 7.79
N GLY A 352 -15.40 -18.86 9.07
CA GLY A 352 -15.55 -20.16 9.70
C GLY A 352 -14.53 -21.23 9.25
N GLN A 353 -13.61 -20.93 8.31
CA GLN A 353 -12.58 -21.84 7.84
C GLN A 353 -11.18 -21.48 8.35
N ASP A 354 -10.72 -20.27 8.12
CA ASP A 354 -9.41 -19.77 8.51
C ASP A 354 -9.46 -18.50 9.40
N GLY A 355 -10.68 -18.09 9.79
CA GLY A 355 -10.95 -16.98 10.69
C GLY A 355 -12.45 -16.76 10.85
N VAL A 356 -12.83 -15.72 11.59
CA VAL A 356 -14.22 -15.31 11.82
C VAL A 356 -14.40 -13.88 11.33
N LEU A 357 -15.40 -13.65 10.46
CA LEU A 357 -15.81 -12.33 10.00
C LEU A 357 -17.04 -11.86 10.77
N VAL A 358 -16.99 -10.65 11.25
CA VAL A 358 -18.05 -9.98 12.00
C VAL A 358 -18.51 -8.75 11.22
N PRO A 359 -19.80 -8.40 11.17
CA PRO A 359 -20.25 -7.19 10.49
C PRO A 359 -19.47 -5.95 10.92
N PRO A 360 -19.24 -4.97 10.01
CA PRO A 360 -18.47 -3.77 10.31
C PRO A 360 -19.01 -3.03 11.54
N GLU A 361 -18.13 -2.68 12.46
CA GLU A 361 -18.41 -1.93 13.70
C GLU A 361 -19.43 -2.62 14.66
N ASP A 362 -19.77 -3.89 14.45
CA ASP A 362 -20.60 -4.66 15.38
C ASP A 362 -19.79 -5.11 16.60
N VAL A 363 -19.76 -4.24 17.61
CA VAL A 363 -19.05 -4.46 18.88
C VAL A 363 -19.56 -5.69 19.63
N VAL A 364 -20.87 -5.93 19.59
CA VAL A 364 -21.50 -7.09 20.26
C VAL A 364 -21.10 -8.38 19.55
N GLY A 365 -21.18 -8.41 18.22
CA GLY A 365 -20.72 -9.53 17.41
C GLY A 365 -19.23 -9.82 17.59
N LEU A 366 -18.38 -8.76 17.67
CA LEU A 366 -16.95 -8.92 17.91
C LEU A 366 -16.68 -9.56 19.29
N SER A 367 -17.38 -9.11 20.33
CA SER A 367 -17.32 -9.70 21.66
C SER A 367 -17.74 -11.17 21.65
N ALA A 368 -18.87 -11.48 21.02
CA ALA A 368 -19.39 -12.85 20.91
C ALA A 368 -18.41 -13.78 20.17
N ALA A 369 -17.79 -13.32 19.09
CA ALA A 369 -16.79 -14.08 18.34
C ALA A 369 -15.53 -14.36 19.17
N MET A 370 -15.04 -13.37 19.92
CA MET A 370 -13.92 -13.59 20.88
C MET A 370 -14.29 -14.62 21.94
N LEU A 371 -15.47 -14.51 22.57
CA LEU A 371 -15.95 -15.45 23.58
C LEU A 371 -16.06 -16.87 23.02
N ALA A 372 -16.61 -17.03 21.80
CA ALA A 372 -16.73 -18.34 21.15
C ALA A 372 -15.35 -19.00 20.96
N LEU A 373 -14.32 -18.25 20.56
CA LEU A 373 -12.97 -18.80 20.44
C LEU A 373 -12.29 -19.04 21.78
N ILE A 374 -12.64 -18.33 22.84
CA ILE A 374 -12.14 -18.56 24.19
C ILE A 374 -12.73 -19.84 24.76
N GLU A 375 -14.04 -20.02 24.63
CA GLU A 375 -14.81 -21.11 25.21
C GLU A 375 -14.68 -22.43 24.42
N ASP A 376 -14.40 -22.35 23.10
CA ASP A 376 -14.18 -23.51 22.24
C ASP A 376 -12.72 -23.57 21.77
N GLY A 377 -11.87 -24.24 22.55
CA GLY A 377 -10.46 -24.42 22.23
C GLY A 377 -10.21 -25.27 20.98
N GLU A 378 -11.15 -26.16 20.60
CA GLU A 378 -11.02 -26.97 19.37
C GLU A 378 -11.30 -26.11 18.14
N LEU A 379 -12.35 -25.30 18.16
CA LEU A 379 -12.62 -24.30 17.13
C LEU A 379 -11.44 -23.36 16.94
N ARG A 380 -10.92 -22.81 18.06
CA ARG A 380 -9.77 -21.90 18.04
C ARG A 380 -8.55 -22.54 17.37
N ARG A 381 -8.21 -23.79 17.75
CA ARG A 381 -7.10 -24.52 17.16
C ARG A 381 -7.34 -24.80 15.67
N ARG A 382 -8.53 -25.28 15.27
CA ARG A 382 -8.88 -25.60 13.88
C ARG A 382 -8.72 -24.38 12.97
N LEU A 383 -9.21 -23.20 13.37
CA LEU A 383 -9.07 -21.97 12.61
C LEU A 383 -7.60 -21.54 12.51
N GLY A 384 -6.82 -21.68 13.59
CA GLY A 384 -5.40 -21.39 13.61
C GLY A 384 -4.62 -22.30 12.66
N ASP A 385 -4.88 -23.61 12.70
CA ASP A 385 -4.18 -24.62 11.88
C ASP A 385 -4.42 -24.39 10.36
N ALA A 386 -5.55 -23.80 9.96
CA ALA A 386 -5.84 -23.46 8.57
C ALA A 386 -5.09 -22.20 8.08
N GLY A 387 -4.70 -21.31 8.99
CA GLY A 387 -4.11 -20.01 8.68
C GLY A 387 -2.86 -20.07 7.80
N PRO A 388 -1.83 -20.90 8.10
CA PRO A 388 -0.59 -20.96 7.33
C PRO A 388 -0.80 -21.33 5.85
N ALA A 389 -1.70 -22.26 5.56
CA ALA A 389 -2.02 -22.64 4.17
C ALA A 389 -2.67 -21.48 3.40
N LYS A 390 -3.50 -20.68 4.06
CA LYS A 390 -4.07 -19.45 3.49
C LYS A 390 -3.00 -18.39 3.28
N ALA A 391 -2.14 -18.16 4.25
CA ALA A 391 -1.07 -17.18 4.18
C ALA A 391 -0.04 -17.50 3.08
N ALA A 392 0.25 -18.78 2.81
CA ALA A 392 1.16 -19.23 1.77
C ALA A 392 0.74 -18.80 0.35
N GLN A 393 -0.56 -18.57 0.11
CA GLN A 393 -1.04 -18.04 -1.17
C GLN A 393 -0.57 -16.60 -1.47
N TYR A 394 -0.02 -15.95 -0.45
CA TYR A 394 0.47 -14.57 -0.47
C TYR A 394 1.99 -14.49 -0.23
N ASP A 395 2.70 -15.61 -0.30
CA ASP A 395 4.16 -15.59 -0.17
C ASP A 395 4.83 -14.81 -1.31
N LEU A 396 6.09 -14.44 -1.13
CA LEU A 396 6.79 -13.64 -2.13
C LEU A 396 6.90 -14.33 -3.48
N PRO A 397 7.25 -15.64 -3.60
CA PRO A 397 7.28 -16.32 -4.87
C PRO A 397 5.94 -16.31 -5.62
N SER A 398 4.83 -16.61 -4.93
CA SER A 398 3.49 -16.63 -5.54
C SER A 398 3.06 -15.25 -6.04
N ILE A 399 3.30 -14.20 -5.24
CA ILE A 399 2.97 -12.84 -5.65
C ILE A 399 3.89 -12.34 -6.77
N THR A 400 5.18 -12.70 -6.74
CA THR A 400 6.12 -12.34 -7.81
C THR A 400 5.71 -12.99 -9.14
N ALA A 401 5.37 -14.28 -9.15
CA ALA A 401 4.89 -14.97 -10.34
C ALA A 401 3.64 -14.30 -10.93
N ARG A 402 2.66 -13.94 -10.09
CA ARG A 402 1.47 -13.18 -10.54
C ARG A 402 1.85 -11.83 -11.17
N TRP A 403 2.82 -11.13 -10.61
CA TRP A 403 3.30 -9.87 -11.17
C TRP A 403 3.98 -10.07 -12.51
N GLU A 404 4.82 -11.08 -12.67
CA GLU A 404 5.49 -11.40 -13.94
C GLU A 404 4.47 -11.69 -15.05
N ASP A 405 3.46 -12.53 -14.78
CA ASP A 405 2.36 -12.79 -15.71
C ASP A 405 1.63 -11.51 -16.13
N ARG A 406 1.38 -10.60 -15.18
CA ARG A 406 0.72 -9.33 -15.45
C ARG A 406 1.59 -8.35 -16.23
N LEU A 407 2.88 -8.25 -15.91
CA LEU A 407 3.82 -7.43 -16.66
C LEU A 407 3.86 -7.90 -18.13
N GLN A 408 3.97 -9.21 -18.37
CA GLN A 408 3.96 -9.76 -19.72
C GLN A 408 2.64 -9.46 -20.44
N ALA A 409 1.48 -9.72 -19.82
CA ALA A 409 0.18 -9.48 -20.43
C ALA A 409 -0.05 -8.00 -20.80
N VAL A 410 0.38 -7.06 -19.96
CA VAL A 410 0.27 -5.62 -20.25
C VAL A 410 1.18 -5.22 -21.42
N ALA A 411 2.41 -5.77 -21.48
CA ALA A 411 3.33 -5.51 -22.58
C ALA A 411 2.80 -6.05 -23.91
N GLU A 412 2.25 -7.26 -23.91
CA GLU A 412 1.65 -7.90 -25.09
C GLU A 412 0.42 -7.10 -25.58
N ALA A 413 -0.50 -6.72 -24.70
CA ALA A 413 -1.67 -5.92 -25.04
C ALA A 413 -1.28 -4.59 -25.70
N ARG A 414 -0.24 -3.94 -25.17
CA ARG A 414 0.28 -2.70 -25.73
C ARG A 414 0.95 -2.91 -27.10
N ALA A 415 1.70 -3.99 -27.30
CA ALA A 415 2.31 -4.31 -28.59
C ALA A 415 1.24 -4.55 -29.68
N VAL A 416 0.14 -5.23 -29.33
CA VAL A 416 -1.01 -5.42 -30.25
C VAL A 416 -1.66 -4.10 -30.60
N ALA A 417 -1.89 -3.22 -29.63
CA ALA A 417 -2.46 -1.88 -29.87
C ALA A 417 -1.56 -1.04 -30.80
N ALA A 418 -0.25 -1.07 -30.63
CA ALA A 418 0.71 -0.37 -31.47
C ALA A 418 0.78 -0.93 -32.90
N GLY A 419 0.67 -2.27 -33.08
CA GLY A 419 0.67 -2.93 -34.40
C GLY A 419 -0.64 -2.71 -35.20
N GLY A 420 -1.78 -2.62 -34.50
CA GLY A 420 -3.08 -2.34 -35.14
C GLY A 420 -3.15 -0.96 -35.78
N ASP A 421 -2.53 0.04 -35.18
CA ASP A 421 -2.49 1.43 -35.72
C ASP A 421 -1.61 1.57 -36.98
N GLN A 422 -0.57 0.72 -37.13
CA GLN A 422 0.25 0.72 -38.35
C GLN A 422 -0.50 0.19 -39.59
N LEU A 423 -1.46 -0.71 -39.41
CA LEU A 423 -2.28 -1.25 -40.52
C LEU A 423 -3.37 -0.27 -41.00
N VAL A 424 -3.87 0.59 -40.12
CA VAL A 424 -4.89 1.59 -40.48
C VAL A 424 -4.28 2.77 -41.25
N THR A 425 -3.02 3.11 -40.99
CA THR A 425 -2.34 4.23 -41.67
C THR A 425 -1.90 3.91 -43.11
N VAL A 426 -1.83 2.63 -43.50
CA VAL A 426 -1.42 2.19 -44.86
C VAL A 426 -2.60 2.19 -45.87
N HIS A 427 -3.84 2.29 -45.40
CA HIS A 427 -5.03 2.26 -46.28
C HIS A 427 -5.59 3.63 -46.65
N HIS A 428 -4.95 4.75 -46.33
CA HIS A 428 -5.33 6.10 -46.70
C HIS A 428 -4.19 6.88 -47.39
N GLY A 429 -3.30 6.19 -48.12
CA GLY A 429 -2.29 6.77 -49.00
C GLY A 429 -2.67 6.61 -50.49
#